data_e89203f65ba121bd23c88152343d52df
#
_entry.id   e89203f65ba121bd23c88152343d52df
#
_cell.length_a   1.000
_cell.length_b   1.000
_cell.length_c   1.000
_cell.angle_alpha   90.00
_cell.angle_beta   90.00
_cell.angle_gamma   90.00
#
_symmetry.space_group_name_H-M   'P 1'
#
loop_
_entity.id
_entity.type
_entity.pdbx_description
1 polymer ?
#
loop_
_entity_poly.entity_id
_entity_poly.type
_entity_poly.pdbx_seq_one_letter_code
_entity_poly.pdbx_strand_id
1 'polypeptide(L)'
;MTSSGEEQKSFTLGGLFRTRTLWGAFLIRLISDPVWYFCCFWLPGYLRGMGEAQNLTHEQTLNMIQWIGGIPFLVGALGGILTSVWSDSMIKRGRSALSARKVMLMAVVVVAPLCAAVPYVGASETLSFAWRVGLVVAIFSLVAVMCLSWLYTLPVVLAETFPIKNVASVMGICCGAGALGSVVFNQFVGSIPSEAWYTLFAIMGTLHIIAAVVLWKMVRPESPETK
;
A
#
# COMPACT_ATOMS: atom_id res chain seq x y z
N MET A 1 5.13 24.25 -40.04
CA MET A 1 6.22 24.71 -39.15
C MET A 1 6.50 23.55 -38.19
N THR A 2 7.57 22.86 -38.45
CA THR A 2 8.05 21.64 -37.83
C THR A 2 8.58 21.98 -36.46
N SER A 3 7.86 21.60 -35.40
CA SER A 3 8.49 21.46 -34.09
C SER A 3 9.39 20.21 -34.18
N SER A 4 10.70 20.45 -34.25
CA SER A 4 11.72 19.43 -34.07
C SER A 4 11.41 18.66 -32.79
N GLY A 5 10.89 17.43 -32.93
CA GLY A 5 10.74 16.51 -31.81
C GLY A 5 12.10 16.24 -31.22
N GLU A 6 12.42 16.84 -30.10
CA GLU A 6 13.53 16.38 -29.27
C GLU A 6 13.27 14.92 -28.99
N GLU A 7 14.04 14.07 -29.60
CA GLU A 7 14.01 12.63 -29.39
C GLU A 7 14.36 12.38 -27.92
N GLN A 8 13.33 12.19 -27.10
CA GLN A 8 13.50 12.00 -25.67
C GLN A 8 14.39 10.77 -25.46
N LYS A 9 15.64 10.99 -25.07
CA LYS A 9 16.62 9.94 -24.80
C LYS A 9 16.00 8.92 -23.85
N SER A 10 16.09 7.65 -24.17
CA SER A 10 15.54 6.55 -23.37
C SER A 10 16.68 5.71 -22.79
N PHE A 11 16.42 5.12 -21.62
CA PHE A 11 17.32 4.10 -21.08
C PHE A 11 17.23 2.80 -21.88
N THR A 12 18.36 2.14 -22.08
CA THR A 12 18.36 0.71 -22.41
C THR A 12 17.89 -0.11 -21.21
N LEU A 13 17.43 -1.36 -21.41
CA LEU A 13 17.05 -2.22 -20.28
C LEU A 13 18.17 -2.35 -19.24
N GLY A 14 19.41 -2.57 -19.70
CA GLY A 14 20.56 -2.61 -18.80
C GLY A 14 20.82 -1.27 -18.07
N GLY A 15 20.54 -0.14 -18.73
CA GLY A 15 20.62 1.19 -18.14
C GLY A 15 19.58 1.40 -17.04
N LEU A 16 18.35 0.90 -17.24
CA LEU A 16 17.29 0.96 -16.20
C LEU A 16 17.72 0.29 -14.90
N PHE A 17 18.31 -0.92 -14.98
CA PHE A 17 18.79 -1.65 -13.79
C PHE A 17 19.96 -0.98 -13.08
N ARG A 18 20.58 0.05 -13.66
CA ARG A 18 21.59 0.87 -13.01
C ARG A 18 21.01 2.09 -12.29
N THR A 19 19.71 2.39 -12.46
CA THR A 19 19.07 3.53 -11.80
C THR A 19 18.71 3.19 -10.36
N ARG A 20 18.98 4.13 -9.47
CA ARG A 20 18.66 3.99 -8.05
C ARG A 20 17.15 4.01 -7.81
N THR A 21 16.43 4.80 -8.57
CA THR A 21 14.99 4.96 -8.47
C THR A 21 14.24 3.70 -8.86
N LEU A 22 14.70 2.94 -9.86
CA LEU A 22 14.09 1.64 -10.20
C LEU A 22 14.17 0.68 -9.02
N TRP A 23 15.35 0.53 -8.42
CA TRP A 23 15.53 -0.36 -7.25
C TRP A 23 14.76 0.13 -6.03
N GLY A 24 14.69 1.45 -5.84
CA GLY A 24 13.83 2.04 -4.79
C GLY A 24 12.37 1.67 -4.98
N ALA A 25 11.83 1.85 -6.17
CA ALA A 25 10.45 1.51 -6.49
C ALA A 25 10.19 0.00 -6.43
N PHE A 26 11.13 -0.82 -6.90
CA PHE A 26 11.08 -2.27 -6.78
C PHE A 26 10.94 -2.71 -5.32
N LEU A 27 11.83 -2.21 -4.44
CA LEU A 27 11.80 -2.54 -3.01
C LEU A 27 10.54 -2.03 -2.33
N ILE A 28 10.08 -0.82 -2.67
CA ILE A 28 8.83 -0.27 -2.15
C ILE A 28 7.68 -1.23 -2.45
N ARG A 29 7.50 -1.61 -3.71
CA ARG A 29 6.42 -2.51 -4.12
C ARG A 29 6.54 -3.89 -3.47
N LEU A 30 7.76 -4.43 -3.41
CA LEU A 30 8.04 -5.74 -2.80
C LEU A 30 7.57 -5.81 -1.34
N ILE A 31 7.75 -4.72 -0.57
CA ILE A 31 7.47 -4.69 0.88
C ILE A 31 6.14 -4.03 1.26
N SER A 32 5.59 -3.12 0.45
CA SER A 32 4.32 -2.43 0.75
C SER A 32 3.09 -3.16 0.23
N ASP A 33 3.15 -3.75 -0.98
CA ASP A 33 2.01 -4.42 -1.59
C ASP A 33 1.49 -5.61 -0.77
N PRO A 34 2.34 -6.41 -0.09
CA PRO A 34 1.89 -7.47 0.81
C PRO A 34 0.82 -7.04 1.82
N VAL A 35 0.90 -5.82 2.37
CA VAL A 35 -0.08 -5.31 3.34
C VAL A 35 -1.46 -5.15 2.71
N TRP A 36 -1.52 -4.63 1.47
CA TRP A 36 -2.77 -4.53 0.73
C TRP A 36 -3.39 -5.90 0.45
N TYR A 37 -2.59 -6.84 -0.07
CA TYR A 37 -3.09 -8.19 -0.36
C TYR A 37 -3.48 -8.95 0.90
N PHE A 38 -2.79 -8.72 2.03
CA PHE A 38 -3.23 -9.23 3.32
C PHE A 38 -4.63 -8.71 3.68
N CYS A 39 -4.89 -7.42 3.56
CA CYS A 39 -6.22 -6.87 3.78
C CYS A 39 -7.28 -7.54 2.88
N CYS A 40 -6.95 -7.80 1.62
CA CYS A 40 -7.88 -8.42 0.68
C CYS A 40 -8.22 -9.88 1.03
N PHE A 41 -7.22 -10.68 1.41
CA PHE A 41 -7.40 -12.12 1.57
C PHE A 41 -7.74 -12.54 3.00
N TRP A 42 -7.21 -11.84 4.00
CA TRP A 42 -7.29 -12.28 5.40
C TRP A 42 -8.34 -11.55 6.23
N LEU A 43 -8.78 -10.36 5.84
CA LEU A 43 -9.84 -9.64 6.58
C LEU A 43 -11.14 -10.46 6.71
N PRO A 44 -11.67 -11.10 5.65
CA PRO A 44 -12.87 -11.91 5.79
C PRO A 44 -12.68 -13.08 6.77
N GLY A 45 -11.51 -13.73 6.72
CA GLY A 45 -11.14 -14.81 7.65
C GLY A 45 -11.00 -14.32 9.09
N TYR A 46 -10.41 -13.15 9.29
CA TYR A 46 -10.28 -12.53 10.62
C TYR A 46 -11.65 -12.19 11.22
N LEU A 47 -12.55 -11.59 10.44
CA LEU A 47 -13.92 -11.32 10.87
C LEU A 47 -14.70 -12.60 11.17
N ARG A 48 -14.47 -13.67 10.39
CA ARG A 48 -15.06 -14.99 10.66
C ARG A 48 -14.60 -15.52 12.02
N GLY A 49 -13.30 -15.51 12.30
CA GLY A 49 -12.76 -15.93 13.60
C GLY A 49 -13.34 -15.14 14.76
N MET A 50 -13.56 -13.82 14.60
CA MET A 50 -14.24 -13.00 15.62
C MET A 50 -15.69 -13.44 15.84
N GLY A 51 -16.44 -13.78 14.78
CA GLY A 51 -17.81 -14.27 14.87
C GLY A 51 -17.90 -15.63 15.56
N GLU A 52 -17.01 -16.56 15.20
CA GLU A 52 -16.91 -17.88 15.81
C GLU A 52 -16.58 -17.80 17.30
N ALA A 53 -15.62 -16.95 17.68
CA ALA A 53 -15.27 -16.70 19.08
C ALA A 53 -16.44 -16.08 19.90
N GLN A 54 -17.41 -15.45 19.23
CA GLN A 54 -18.64 -14.91 19.83
C GLN A 54 -19.80 -15.91 19.79
N ASN A 55 -19.58 -17.16 19.30
CA ASN A 55 -20.62 -18.18 19.09
C ASN A 55 -21.75 -17.73 18.14
N LEU A 56 -21.44 -16.88 17.15
CA LEU A 56 -22.40 -16.57 16.09
C LEU A 56 -22.63 -17.79 15.20
N THR A 57 -23.86 -17.92 14.72
CA THR A 57 -24.17 -18.96 13.71
C THR A 57 -23.40 -18.65 12.40
N HIS A 58 -23.26 -19.69 11.57
CA HIS A 58 -22.62 -19.52 10.25
C HIS A 58 -23.30 -18.43 9.41
N GLU A 59 -24.64 -18.40 9.41
CA GLU A 59 -25.42 -17.41 8.69
C GLU A 59 -25.19 -15.98 9.23
N GLN A 60 -25.20 -15.81 10.55
CA GLN A 60 -24.93 -14.51 11.18
C GLN A 60 -23.52 -14.00 10.84
N THR A 61 -22.54 -14.89 10.86
CA THR A 61 -21.14 -14.58 10.52
C THR A 61 -21.00 -14.18 9.06
N LEU A 62 -21.64 -14.91 8.13
CA LEU A 62 -21.64 -14.56 6.71
C LEU A 62 -22.32 -13.22 6.45
N ASN A 63 -23.46 -12.95 7.07
CA ASN A 63 -24.17 -11.67 6.98
C ASN A 63 -23.28 -10.53 7.47
N MET A 64 -22.61 -10.69 8.60
CA MET A 64 -21.67 -9.70 9.12
C MET A 64 -20.55 -9.40 8.09
N ILE A 65 -19.90 -10.42 7.54
CA ILE A 65 -18.82 -10.26 6.57
C ILE A 65 -19.33 -9.58 5.29
N GLN A 66 -20.50 -9.97 4.81
CA GLN A 66 -21.11 -9.43 3.58
C GLN A 66 -21.36 -7.93 3.68
N TRP A 67 -21.90 -7.45 4.80
CA TRP A 67 -22.27 -6.05 4.96
C TRP A 67 -21.10 -5.14 5.37
N ILE A 68 -20.20 -5.61 6.19
CA ILE A 68 -19.15 -4.77 6.75
C ILE A 68 -17.75 -5.06 6.22
N GLY A 69 -17.50 -6.29 5.72
CA GLY A 69 -16.19 -6.66 5.17
C GLY A 69 -15.78 -5.87 3.93
N GLY A 70 -16.74 -5.30 3.18
CA GLY A 70 -16.48 -4.43 2.02
C GLY A 70 -16.16 -2.96 2.38
N ILE A 71 -16.50 -2.52 3.59
CA ILE A 71 -16.33 -1.11 4.01
C ILE A 71 -14.87 -0.63 3.86
N PRO A 72 -13.84 -1.37 4.32
CA PRO A 72 -12.46 -0.94 4.20
C PRO A 72 -12.03 -0.68 2.75
N PHE A 73 -12.51 -1.49 1.81
CA PHE A 73 -12.17 -1.33 0.39
C PHE A 73 -12.78 -0.08 -0.22
N LEU A 74 -14.05 0.20 0.11
CA LEU A 74 -14.73 1.42 -0.33
C LEU A 74 -14.08 2.67 0.26
N VAL A 75 -13.86 2.68 1.58
CA VAL A 75 -13.21 3.81 2.27
C VAL A 75 -11.78 3.99 1.77
N GLY A 76 -11.05 2.89 1.56
CA GLY A 76 -9.70 2.89 0.99
C GLY A 76 -9.65 3.50 -0.41
N ALA A 77 -10.58 3.12 -1.30
CA ALA A 77 -10.65 3.65 -2.66
C ALA A 77 -10.94 5.17 -2.67
N LEU A 78 -11.95 5.60 -1.92
CA LEU A 78 -12.29 7.02 -1.78
C LEU A 78 -11.15 7.81 -1.13
N GLY A 79 -10.54 7.30 -0.06
CA GLY A 79 -9.42 7.92 0.61
C GLY A 79 -8.18 8.01 -0.27
N GLY A 80 -7.87 6.99 -1.06
CA GLY A 80 -6.78 6.99 -2.04
C GLY A 80 -6.96 8.06 -3.12
N ILE A 81 -8.20 8.27 -3.60
CA ILE A 81 -8.53 9.36 -4.52
C ILE A 81 -8.34 10.72 -3.84
N LEU A 82 -8.88 10.90 -2.63
CA LEU A 82 -8.78 12.17 -1.89
C LEU A 82 -7.31 12.55 -1.58
N THR A 83 -6.47 11.58 -1.20
CA THR A 83 -5.05 11.83 -0.98
C THR A 83 -4.32 12.20 -2.27
N SER A 84 -4.69 11.61 -3.41
CA SER A 84 -4.16 11.99 -4.73
C SER A 84 -4.55 13.44 -5.09
N VAL A 85 -5.82 13.82 -4.91
CA VAL A 85 -6.31 15.19 -5.09
C VAL A 85 -5.57 16.18 -4.16
N TRP A 86 -5.34 15.79 -2.92
CA TRP A 86 -4.55 16.60 -1.99
C TRP A 86 -3.11 16.82 -2.50
N SER A 87 -2.46 15.76 -2.98
CA SER A 87 -1.13 15.87 -3.61
C SER A 87 -1.14 16.82 -4.83
N ASP A 88 -2.14 16.71 -5.70
CA ASP A 88 -2.31 17.59 -6.86
C ASP A 88 -2.53 19.05 -6.44
N SER A 89 -3.25 19.29 -5.33
CA SER A 89 -3.43 20.64 -4.80
C SER A 89 -2.12 21.29 -4.36
N MET A 90 -1.18 20.50 -3.83
CA MET A 90 0.14 20.98 -3.46
C MET A 90 0.96 21.38 -4.72
N ILE A 91 0.82 20.61 -5.81
CA ILE A 91 1.45 20.93 -7.09
C ILE A 91 0.90 22.24 -7.65
N LYS A 92 -0.43 22.41 -7.63
CA LYS A 92 -1.07 23.67 -8.06
C LYS A 92 -0.64 24.88 -7.25
N ARG A 93 -0.20 24.69 -6.00
CA ARG A 93 0.36 25.73 -5.13
C ARG A 93 1.88 25.93 -5.31
N GLY A 94 2.48 25.38 -6.37
CA GLY A 94 3.88 25.58 -6.75
C GLY A 94 4.88 24.57 -6.19
N ARG A 95 4.44 23.50 -5.52
CA ARG A 95 5.36 22.43 -5.10
C ARG A 95 5.72 21.55 -6.30
N SER A 96 6.96 21.07 -6.38
CA SER A 96 7.34 20.12 -7.43
C SER A 96 6.55 18.82 -7.29
N ALA A 97 6.19 18.19 -8.42
CA ALA A 97 5.37 16.98 -8.46
C ALA A 97 5.92 15.88 -7.54
N LEU A 98 7.17 15.50 -7.72
CA LEU A 98 7.82 14.49 -6.88
C LEU A 98 7.79 14.82 -5.38
N SER A 99 8.02 16.10 -5.02
CA SER A 99 7.97 16.52 -3.61
C SER A 99 6.55 16.43 -3.03
N ALA A 100 5.53 16.85 -3.79
CA ALA A 100 4.14 16.75 -3.37
C ALA A 100 3.71 15.30 -3.15
N ARG A 101 4.04 14.40 -4.10
CA ARG A 101 3.78 12.96 -4.00
C ARG A 101 4.45 12.35 -2.77
N LYS A 102 5.75 12.63 -2.56
CA LYS A 102 6.48 12.15 -1.39
C LYS A 102 5.87 12.62 -0.08
N VAL A 103 5.54 13.90 0.04
CA VAL A 103 4.94 14.45 1.28
C VAL A 103 3.60 13.78 1.57
N MET A 104 2.75 13.60 0.58
CA MET A 104 1.47 12.92 0.76
C MET A 104 1.67 11.46 1.20
N LEU A 105 2.54 10.71 0.51
CA LEU A 105 2.83 9.31 0.86
C LEU A 105 3.42 9.17 2.27
N MET A 106 4.29 10.10 2.68
CA MET A 106 4.82 10.14 4.05
C MET A 106 3.75 10.44 5.09
N ALA A 107 2.81 11.34 4.77
CA ALA A 107 1.73 11.69 5.70
C ALA A 107 0.77 10.52 5.95
N VAL A 108 0.41 9.75 4.92
CA VAL A 108 -0.51 8.61 5.10
C VAL A 108 0.14 7.43 5.83
N VAL A 109 1.46 7.33 5.86
CA VAL A 109 2.18 6.25 6.57
C VAL A 109 1.98 6.32 8.09
N VAL A 110 1.58 7.47 8.62
CA VAL A 110 1.33 7.64 10.07
C VAL A 110 0.30 6.65 10.62
N VAL A 111 -0.58 6.10 9.77
CA VAL A 111 -1.58 5.10 10.17
C VAL A 111 -1.02 3.67 10.21
N ALA A 112 0.17 3.41 9.64
CA ALA A 112 0.72 2.06 9.56
C ALA A 112 0.83 1.35 10.93
N PRO A 113 1.30 1.99 12.02
CA PRO A 113 1.38 1.36 13.33
C PRO A 113 0.04 0.88 13.89
N LEU A 114 -1.09 1.42 13.41
CA LEU A 114 -2.43 0.97 13.83
C LEU A 114 -2.69 -0.50 13.50
N CYS A 115 -1.98 -1.07 12.51
CA CYS A 115 -2.05 -2.51 12.25
C CYS A 115 -1.78 -3.33 13.52
N ALA A 116 -0.79 -2.94 14.32
CA ALA A 116 -0.44 -3.65 15.54
C ALA A 116 -1.56 -3.65 16.60
N ALA A 117 -2.49 -2.70 16.54
CA ALA A 117 -3.61 -2.63 17.48
C ALA A 117 -4.74 -3.63 17.16
N VAL A 118 -4.84 -4.13 15.92
CA VAL A 118 -5.95 -4.98 15.46
C VAL A 118 -6.18 -6.19 16.36
N PRO A 119 -5.19 -7.05 16.66
CA PRO A 119 -5.43 -8.24 17.48
C PRO A 119 -5.80 -7.90 18.92
N TYR A 120 -5.26 -6.81 19.48
CA TYR A 120 -5.60 -6.36 20.83
C TYR A 120 -7.06 -5.87 20.91
N VAL A 121 -7.50 -5.11 19.90
CA VAL A 121 -8.88 -4.65 19.81
C VAL A 121 -9.83 -5.84 19.60
N GLY A 122 -9.49 -6.75 18.70
CA GLY A 122 -10.30 -7.93 18.41
C GLY A 122 -10.48 -8.88 19.58
N ALA A 123 -9.47 -9.01 20.43
CA ALA A 123 -9.48 -9.86 21.63
C ALA A 123 -9.94 -9.16 22.92
N SER A 124 -10.28 -7.86 22.88
CA SER A 124 -10.62 -7.08 24.07
C SER A 124 -11.90 -7.61 24.75
N GLU A 125 -11.81 -7.97 26.02
CA GLU A 125 -12.95 -8.40 26.84
C GLU A 125 -13.75 -7.20 27.40
N THR A 126 -13.17 -6.02 27.43
CA THR A 126 -13.80 -4.80 27.95
C THR A 126 -14.74 -4.15 26.94
N LEU A 127 -14.57 -4.43 25.65
CA LEU A 127 -15.38 -3.88 24.57
C LEU A 127 -16.49 -4.84 24.18
N SER A 128 -17.70 -4.30 23.93
CA SER A 128 -18.75 -5.12 23.33
C SER A 128 -18.33 -5.63 21.94
N PHE A 129 -18.92 -6.75 21.50
CA PHE A 129 -18.60 -7.34 20.19
C PHE A 129 -18.75 -6.33 19.04
N ALA A 130 -19.82 -5.53 19.03
CA ALA A 130 -20.06 -4.52 18.02
C ALA A 130 -18.95 -3.47 17.98
N TRP A 131 -18.46 -3.02 19.13
CA TRP A 131 -17.33 -2.07 19.20
C TRP A 131 -16.03 -2.69 18.73
N ARG A 132 -15.74 -3.96 19.09
CA ARG A 132 -14.55 -4.68 18.61
C ARG A 132 -14.53 -4.77 17.09
N VAL A 133 -15.62 -5.24 16.49
CA VAL A 133 -15.76 -5.34 15.05
C VAL A 133 -15.68 -3.98 14.38
N GLY A 134 -16.40 -2.97 14.90
CA GLY A 134 -16.38 -1.60 14.36
C GLY A 134 -14.98 -0.99 14.35
N LEU A 135 -14.23 -1.12 15.45
CA LEU A 135 -12.86 -0.59 15.53
C LEU A 135 -11.88 -1.34 14.63
N VAL A 136 -11.98 -2.68 14.55
CA VAL A 136 -11.18 -3.47 13.62
C VAL A 136 -11.43 -3.02 12.18
N VAL A 137 -12.68 -2.89 11.76
CA VAL A 137 -13.04 -2.43 10.41
C VAL A 137 -12.56 -0.99 10.18
N ALA A 138 -12.65 -0.11 11.18
CA ALA A 138 -12.14 1.25 11.09
C ALA A 138 -10.62 1.28 10.89
N ILE A 139 -9.86 0.48 11.64
CA ILE A 139 -8.40 0.37 11.47
C ILE A 139 -8.08 -0.16 10.07
N PHE A 140 -8.72 -1.25 9.62
CA PHE A 140 -8.52 -1.77 8.27
C PHE A 140 -8.88 -0.75 7.19
N SER A 141 -9.90 0.09 7.42
CA SER A 141 -10.28 1.18 6.51
C SER A 141 -9.18 2.23 6.38
N LEU A 142 -8.59 2.66 7.50
CA LEU A 142 -7.46 3.60 7.49
C LEU A 142 -6.22 2.99 6.82
N VAL A 143 -5.92 1.73 7.11
CA VAL A 143 -4.82 1.00 6.46
C VAL A 143 -5.07 0.85 4.96
N ALA A 144 -6.30 0.58 4.54
CA ALA A 144 -6.67 0.53 3.12
C ALA A 144 -6.51 1.89 2.42
N VAL A 145 -6.85 3.01 3.08
CA VAL A 145 -6.55 4.37 2.56
C VAL A 145 -5.05 4.52 2.33
N MET A 146 -4.22 4.16 3.28
CA MET A 146 -2.76 4.21 3.14
C MET A 146 -2.30 3.34 1.96
N CYS A 147 -2.68 2.06 1.94
CA CYS A 147 -2.26 1.12 0.89
C CYS A 147 -2.67 1.60 -0.51
N LEU A 148 -3.91 2.04 -0.69
CA LEU A 148 -4.40 2.51 -1.99
C LEU A 148 -3.81 3.86 -2.39
N SER A 149 -3.51 4.75 -1.43
CA SER A 149 -2.74 5.96 -1.72
C SER A 149 -1.37 5.63 -2.31
N TRP A 150 -0.67 4.62 -1.77
CA TRP A 150 0.61 4.15 -2.29
C TRP A 150 0.44 3.46 -3.64
N LEU A 151 -0.57 2.59 -3.78
CA LEU A 151 -0.84 1.84 -4.99
C LEU A 151 -1.15 2.75 -6.19
N TYR A 152 -1.91 3.83 -5.97
CA TYR A 152 -2.28 4.79 -7.02
C TYR A 152 -1.16 5.79 -7.33
N THR A 153 -0.42 6.25 -6.31
CA THR A 153 0.53 7.34 -6.48
C THR A 153 1.89 6.87 -6.97
N LEU A 154 2.36 5.69 -6.57
CA LEU A 154 3.69 5.21 -6.98
C LEU A 154 3.83 5.07 -8.51
N PRO A 155 2.83 4.52 -9.26
CA PRO A 155 2.84 4.57 -10.71
C PRO A 155 2.99 5.96 -11.29
N VAL A 156 2.29 6.94 -10.73
CA VAL A 156 2.39 8.35 -11.17
C VAL A 156 3.80 8.89 -10.92
N VAL A 157 4.38 8.63 -9.76
CA VAL A 157 5.78 8.99 -9.45
C VAL A 157 6.74 8.40 -10.47
N LEU A 158 6.56 7.15 -10.86
CA LEU A 158 7.42 6.51 -11.87
C LEU A 158 7.25 7.14 -13.25
N ALA A 159 6.00 7.45 -13.64
CA ALA A 159 5.72 8.13 -14.91
C ALA A 159 6.29 9.56 -14.96
N GLU A 160 6.32 10.26 -13.82
CA GLU A 160 6.92 11.60 -13.69
C GLU A 160 8.46 11.58 -13.57
N THR A 161 9.04 10.40 -13.28
CA THR A 161 10.48 10.26 -12.97
C THR A 161 11.28 9.69 -14.13
N PHE A 162 10.67 8.81 -14.94
CA PHE A 162 11.34 8.14 -16.06
C PHE A 162 10.86 8.68 -17.41
N PRO A 163 11.73 8.62 -18.47
CA PRO A 163 11.30 8.93 -19.82
C PRO A 163 10.10 8.09 -20.26
N ILE A 164 9.17 8.70 -21.00
CA ILE A 164 7.91 8.05 -21.41
C ILE A 164 8.10 6.68 -22.07
N LYS A 165 9.14 6.53 -22.89
CA LYS A 165 9.51 5.26 -23.58
C LYS A 165 9.86 4.13 -22.60
N ASN A 166 10.22 4.44 -21.35
CA ASN A 166 10.64 3.47 -20.33
C ASN A 166 9.56 3.16 -19.28
N VAL A 167 8.51 3.99 -19.20
CA VAL A 167 7.50 3.88 -18.14
C VAL A 167 6.87 2.50 -18.08
N ALA A 168 6.48 1.92 -19.22
CA ALA A 168 5.84 0.60 -19.25
C ALA A 168 6.77 -0.51 -18.69
N SER A 169 8.07 -0.49 -19.06
CA SER A 169 9.04 -1.46 -18.56
C SER A 169 9.28 -1.30 -17.06
N VAL A 170 9.43 -0.07 -16.58
CA VAL A 170 9.60 0.24 -15.15
C VAL A 170 8.38 -0.20 -14.36
N MET A 171 7.17 0.09 -14.86
CA MET A 171 5.92 -0.34 -14.24
C MET A 171 5.83 -1.88 -14.15
N GLY A 172 6.13 -2.58 -15.25
CA GLY A 172 6.09 -4.04 -15.28
C GLY A 172 7.04 -4.66 -14.24
N ILE A 173 8.27 -4.17 -14.16
CA ILE A 173 9.27 -4.63 -13.17
C ILE A 173 8.77 -4.38 -11.74
N CYS A 174 8.26 -3.19 -11.45
CA CYS A 174 7.79 -2.83 -10.12
C CYS A 174 6.51 -3.59 -9.73
N CYS A 175 5.55 -3.76 -10.65
CA CYS A 175 4.34 -4.56 -10.39
C CYS A 175 4.68 -6.04 -10.17
N GLY A 176 5.63 -6.59 -10.94
CA GLY A 176 6.16 -7.93 -10.72
C GLY A 176 6.77 -8.11 -9.33
N ALA A 177 7.52 -7.11 -8.85
CA ALA A 177 8.08 -7.11 -7.48
C ALA A 177 6.97 -7.14 -6.41
N GLY A 178 5.92 -6.32 -6.59
CA GLY A 178 4.78 -6.30 -5.66
C GLY A 178 4.02 -7.62 -5.62
N ALA A 179 3.78 -8.23 -6.79
CA ALA A 179 3.17 -9.55 -6.88
C ALA A 179 4.01 -10.62 -6.19
N LEU A 180 5.34 -10.65 -6.45
CA LEU A 180 6.26 -11.58 -5.81
C LEU A 180 6.26 -11.42 -4.28
N GLY A 181 6.40 -10.18 -3.79
CA GLY A 181 6.36 -9.90 -2.35
C GLY A 181 5.06 -10.37 -1.72
N SER A 182 3.93 -10.14 -2.40
CA SER A 182 2.61 -10.54 -1.91
C SER A 182 2.43 -12.06 -1.87
N VAL A 183 2.91 -12.79 -2.88
CA VAL A 183 2.88 -14.26 -2.89
C VAL A 183 3.70 -14.82 -1.74
N VAL A 184 4.96 -14.38 -1.60
CA VAL A 184 5.84 -14.85 -0.52
C VAL A 184 5.25 -14.54 0.86
N PHE A 185 4.75 -13.33 1.04
CA PHE A 185 4.14 -12.92 2.32
C PHE A 185 2.88 -13.72 2.66
N ASN A 186 1.98 -13.94 1.70
CA ASN A 186 0.77 -14.70 1.94
C ASN A 186 1.05 -16.20 2.21
N GLN A 187 2.07 -16.78 1.57
CA GLN A 187 2.54 -18.13 1.92
C GLN A 187 3.06 -18.19 3.36
N PHE A 188 3.84 -17.18 3.75
CA PHE A 188 4.32 -17.07 5.14
C PHE A 188 3.14 -16.96 6.11
N VAL A 189 2.17 -16.07 5.86
CA VAL A 189 0.98 -15.90 6.71
C VAL A 189 0.19 -17.20 6.83
N GLY A 190 0.00 -17.94 5.73
CA GLY A 190 -0.71 -19.23 5.74
C GLY A 190 0.00 -20.34 6.52
N SER A 191 1.29 -20.20 6.80
CA SER A 191 2.10 -21.20 7.50
C SER A 191 2.26 -20.92 9.01
N ILE A 192 1.91 -19.71 9.48
CA ILE A 192 2.08 -19.36 10.90
C ILE A 192 0.86 -19.71 11.74
N PRO A 193 1.07 -20.10 13.00
CA PRO A 193 -0.04 -20.40 13.92
C PRO A 193 -0.77 -19.10 14.33
N SER A 194 -2.02 -19.24 14.76
CA SER A 194 -2.88 -18.11 15.17
C SER A 194 -2.28 -17.27 16.30
N GLU A 195 -1.50 -17.88 17.18
CA GLU A 195 -0.82 -17.18 18.30
C GLU A 195 0.21 -16.16 17.81
N ALA A 196 0.74 -16.33 16.60
CA ALA A 196 1.72 -15.41 16.01
C ALA A 196 1.08 -14.19 15.32
N TRP A 197 -0.24 -14.08 15.30
CA TRP A 197 -0.93 -12.95 14.64
C TRP A 197 -0.58 -11.59 15.25
N TYR A 198 -0.33 -11.51 16.55
CA TYR A 198 0.15 -10.28 17.19
C TYR A 198 1.46 -9.79 16.56
N THR A 199 2.41 -10.70 16.38
CA THR A 199 3.68 -10.40 15.72
C THR A 199 3.48 -10.06 14.24
N LEU A 200 2.62 -10.79 13.54
CA LEU A 200 2.30 -10.53 12.13
C LEU A 200 1.76 -9.11 11.91
N PHE A 201 0.78 -8.70 12.69
CA PHE A 201 0.21 -7.35 12.60
C PHE A 201 1.21 -6.26 12.99
N ALA A 202 2.11 -6.53 13.94
CA ALA A 202 3.20 -5.63 14.27
C ALA A 202 4.19 -5.48 13.10
N ILE A 203 4.56 -6.58 12.44
CA ILE A 203 5.40 -6.54 11.23
C ILE A 203 4.71 -5.71 10.15
N MET A 204 3.44 -5.96 9.85
CA MET A 204 2.68 -5.20 8.85
C MET A 204 2.68 -3.70 9.14
N GLY A 205 2.58 -3.30 10.40
CA GLY A 205 2.67 -1.91 10.83
C GLY A 205 4.01 -1.24 10.54
N THR A 206 5.08 -2.02 10.30
CA THR A 206 6.42 -1.49 10.00
C THR A 206 6.72 -1.42 8.50
N LEU A 207 6.09 -2.25 7.66
CA LEU A 207 6.44 -2.39 6.25
C LEU A 207 6.31 -1.08 5.46
N HIS A 208 5.22 -0.33 5.63
CA HIS A 208 5.04 0.97 4.97
C HIS A 208 5.99 2.05 5.51
N ILE A 209 6.41 1.97 6.78
CA ILE A 209 7.41 2.87 7.34
C ILE A 209 8.77 2.62 6.65
N ILE A 210 9.15 1.36 6.47
CA ILE A 210 10.36 1.00 5.73
C ILE A 210 10.26 1.46 4.27
N ALA A 211 9.12 1.24 3.62
CA ALA A 211 8.86 1.71 2.26
C ALA A 211 8.99 3.24 2.14
N ALA A 212 8.52 3.99 3.15
CA ALA A 212 8.65 5.45 3.20
C ALA A 212 10.11 5.90 3.30
N VAL A 213 10.92 5.23 4.10
CA VAL A 213 12.37 5.49 4.17
C VAL A 213 13.05 5.22 2.82
N VAL A 214 12.70 4.11 2.16
CA VAL A 214 13.21 3.78 0.82
C VAL A 214 12.79 4.84 -0.20
N LEU A 215 11.51 5.25 -0.19
CA LEU A 215 10.97 6.31 -1.05
C LEU A 215 11.78 7.61 -0.90
N TRP A 216 12.00 8.03 0.34
CA TRP A 216 12.71 9.26 0.62
C TRP A 216 14.16 9.22 0.17
N LYS A 217 14.85 8.11 0.45
CA LYS A 217 16.28 7.97 0.15
C LYS A 217 16.56 7.65 -1.32
N MET A 218 15.77 6.80 -1.97
CA MET A 218 16.15 6.20 -3.25
C MET A 218 15.43 6.79 -4.46
N VAL A 219 14.19 7.27 -4.31
CA VAL A 219 13.42 7.78 -5.46
C VAL A 219 13.82 9.22 -5.75
N ARG A 220 14.35 9.47 -6.95
CA ARG A 220 14.84 10.79 -7.44
C ARG A 220 14.53 10.91 -8.93
N PRO A 221 14.50 12.13 -9.50
CA PRO A 221 14.43 12.27 -10.95
C PRO A 221 15.61 11.54 -11.62
N GLU A 222 15.31 10.83 -12.70
CA GLU A 222 16.31 10.08 -13.46
C GLU A 222 16.42 10.62 -14.88
N SER A 223 17.67 10.86 -15.34
CA SER A 223 17.98 11.30 -16.69
C SER A 223 19.04 10.37 -17.30
N PRO A 224 18.92 10.01 -18.59
CA PRO A 224 19.94 9.22 -19.30
C PRO A 224 21.31 9.95 -19.40
N GLU A 225 21.35 11.24 -19.12
CA GLU A 225 22.58 12.07 -19.23
C GLU A 225 23.42 12.08 -17.95
N THR A 226 22.94 11.54 -16.85
CA THR A 226 23.61 11.59 -15.53
C THR A 226 24.59 10.46 -15.28
N LYS A 227 25.04 9.77 -16.32
CA LYS A 227 26.06 8.69 -16.21
C LYS A 227 27.08 8.74 -17.30
#